data_89174dfd4a1427d5f699d813a792f130
#
_entry.id   89174dfd4a1427d5f699d813a792f130
#
_cell.length_a   1.000
_cell.length_b   1.000
_cell.length_c   1.000
_cell.angle_alpha   90.00
_cell.angle_beta   90.00
_cell.angle_gamma   90.00
#
_symmetry.space_group_name_H-M   'P 1'
#
loop_
_entity.id
_entity.type
_entity.pdbx_description
1 polymer ?
#
loop_
_entity_poly.entity_id
_entity_poly.type
_entity_poly.pdbx_seq_one_letter_code
_entity_poly.pdbx_strand_id
1 'polypeptide(L)'
;RRFLMKGADKMAEFSNSNTVSVAAGENLPLTETAVKAPACIMHREGSGLVTLRGLTNQCKARFKVSFGGNIAIPTGGAVGPISVALAVGGESLTSATAIVTPAAVENYFNVFVAAFIEVPRGCCVTVALKNTSTQAVSIANSNLIVERVA
;
A
#
# COMPACT_ATOMS: atom_id res chain seq x y z
N ARG A 1 -29.25 -13.05 -4.20
CA ARG A 1 -28.19 -13.92 -4.21
C ARG A 1 -26.92 -13.40 -4.80
N ARG A 2 -27.01 -12.91 -6.01
CA ARG A 2 -25.90 -12.24 -6.60
C ARG A 2 -25.44 -11.06 -5.80
N PHE A 3 -26.35 -10.36 -5.14
CA PHE A 3 -25.96 -9.21 -4.37
C PHE A 3 -25.10 -9.58 -3.18
N LEU A 4 -25.12 -10.82 -2.76
CA LEU A 4 -24.24 -11.27 -1.71
C LEU A 4 -22.79 -11.29 -2.16
N MET A 5 -22.56 -11.51 -3.45
CA MET A 5 -21.22 -11.57 -3.98
C MET A 5 -20.61 -10.19 -4.20
N LYS A 6 -21.47 -9.17 -4.32
CA LYS A 6 -20.98 -7.82 -4.62
C LYS A 6 -20.04 -7.28 -3.57
N GLY A 7 -20.29 -7.56 -2.30
CA GLY A 7 -19.40 -7.11 -1.24
C GLY A 7 -18.02 -7.72 -1.38
N ALA A 8 -17.96 -9.02 -1.65
CA ALA A 8 -16.68 -9.71 -1.82
C ALA A 8 -15.96 -9.24 -3.08
N ASP A 9 -16.72 -8.81 -4.09
CA ASP A 9 -16.15 -8.38 -5.35
C ASP A 9 -15.55 -6.97 -5.30
N LYS A 10 -15.58 -6.32 -4.14
CA LYS A 10 -15.10 -4.95 -3.99
C LYS A 10 -13.83 -4.83 -3.18
N MET A 11 -13.30 -5.95 -2.71
CA MET A 11 -12.18 -5.93 -1.79
C MET A 11 -11.06 -6.82 -2.27
N ALA A 12 -9.84 -6.45 -1.87
CA ALA A 12 -8.66 -7.27 -2.07
C ALA A 12 -7.69 -7.02 -0.95
N GLU A 13 -6.87 -8.01 -0.65
CA GLU A 13 -5.80 -7.86 0.31
C GLU A 13 -4.54 -8.47 -0.27
N PHE A 14 -3.47 -7.69 -0.30
CA PHE A 14 -2.16 -8.10 -0.76
C PHE A 14 -1.20 -8.02 0.42
N SER A 15 -0.23 -8.92 0.45
CA SER A 15 0.67 -8.96 1.59
C SER A 15 2.07 -9.38 1.18
N ASN A 16 2.99 -9.21 2.10
CA ASN A 16 4.33 -9.72 1.97
C ASN A 16 4.74 -10.25 3.35
N SER A 17 4.78 -11.56 3.49
CA SER A 17 5.10 -12.18 4.78
C SER A 17 6.59 -12.15 5.07
N ASN A 18 7.43 -11.85 4.09
CA ASN A 18 8.87 -11.75 4.28
C ASN A 18 9.25 -10.38 4.79
N THR A 19 10.37 -10.32 5.53
CA THR A 19 10.97 -9.03 5.87
C THR A 19 11.75 -8.57 4.65
N VAL A 20 11.46 -7.36 4.18
CA VAL A 20 12.01 -6.82 2.95
C VAL A 20 12.69 -5.50 3.23
N SER A 21 13.88 -5.31 2.66
CA SER A 21 14.55 -4.01 2.67
C SER A 21 14.13 -3.24 1.43
N VAL A 22 13.47 -2.11 1.63
CA VAL A 22 12.98 -1.27 0.54
C VAL A 22 13.89 -0.06 0.41
N ALA A 23 14.50 0.13 -0.75
CA ALA A 23 15.42 1.23 -0.97
C ALA A 23 14.69 2.58 -0.93
N ALA A 24 15.42 3.65 -0.67
CA ALA A 24 14.85 4.99 -0.64
C ALA A 24 14.14 5.31 -1.95
N GLY A 25 12.91 5.78 -1.85
CA GLY A 25 12.11 6.14 -3.02
C GLY A 25 11.48 4.97 -3.75
N GLU A 26 11.71 3.73 -3.30
CA GLU A 26 11.14 2.55 -3.93
C GLU A 26 9.86 2.11 -3.24
N ASN A 27 9.13 1.19 -3.88
CA ASN A 27 7.87 0.69 -3.37
C ASN A 27 8.06 -0.69 -2.74
N LEU A 28 7.23 -0.99 -1.73
CA LEU A 28 7.21 -2.31 -1.11
C LEU A 28 6.60 -3.31 -2.09
N PRO A 29 7.32 -4.37 -2.46
CA PRO A 29 6.73 -5.41 -3.29
C PRO A 29 5.71 -6.23 -2.50
N LEU A 30 4.60 -6.58 -3.14
CA LEU A 30 3.53 -7.37 -2.54
C LEU A 30 3.52 -8.72 -3.26
N THR A 31 3.90 -9.76 -2.56
CA THR A 31 4.15 -11.06 -3.16
C THR A 31 3.02 -12.06 -2.99
N GLU A 32 2.04 -11.75 -2.15
CA GLU A 32 0.96 -12.68 -1.82
C GLU A 32 -0.38 -11.99 -1.96
N THR A 33 -1.38 -12.76 -2.36
CA THR A 33 -2.74 -12.29 -2.48
C THR A 33 -3.59 -13.02 -1.44
N ALA A 34 -3.76 -12.39 -0.28
CA ALA A 34 -4.52 -12.99 0.81
C ALA A 34 -6.01 -13.05 0.49
N VAL A 35 -6.53 -12.02 -0.17
CA VAL A 35 -7.90 -11.97 -0.64
C VAL A 35 -7.89 -11.58 -2.10
N LYS A 36 -8.48 -12.45 -2.94
CA LYS A 36 -8.44 -12.30 -4.39
C LYS A 36 -9.07 -11.00 -4.83
N ALA A 37 -8.42 -10.34 -5.78
CA ALA A 37 -8.86 -9.05 -6.28
C ALA A 37 -10.02 -9.20 -7.27
N PRO A 38 -11.02 -8.31 -7.21
CA PRO A 38 -12.04 -8.20 -8.25
C PRO A 38 -11.47 -7.51 -9.49
N ALA A 39 -12.31 -7.41 -10.53
CA ALA A 39 -11.86 -6.84 -11.80
C ALA A 39 -11.43 -5.37 -11.70
N CYS A 40 -11.94 -4.63 -10.71
CA CYS A 40 -11.60 -3.21 -10.56
C CYS A 40 -10.26 -2.98 -9.85
N ILE A 41 -9.64 -4.03 -9.34
CA ILE A 41 -8.35 -3.94 -8.64
C ILE A 41 -7.40 -4.91 -9.33
N MET A 42 -6.29 -4.41 -9.84
CA MET A 42 -5.31 -5.22 -10.55
C MET A 42 -3.97 -5.20 -9.86
N HIS A 43 -3.36 -6.37 -9.72
CA HIS A 43 -2.04 -6.49 -9.11
C HIS A 43 -1.34 -7.71 -9.67
N ARG A 44 -0.05 -7.54 -9.98
CA ARG A 44 0.82 -8.66 -10.33
C ARG A 44 1.64 -8.99 -9.10
N GLU A 45 1.62 -10.25 -8.68
CA GLU A 45 2.39 -10.66 -7.51
C GLU A 45 3.87 -10.38 -7.71
N GLY A 46 4.48 -9.77 -6.69
CA GLY A 46 5.87 -9.32 -6.76
C GLY A 46 6.00 -7.83 -7.10
N SER A 47 4.95 -7.22 -7.63
CA SER A 47 4.97 -5.78 -7.92
C SER A 47 4.56 -4.98 -6.70
N GLY A 48 5.10 -3.79 -6.58
CA GLY A 48 4.66 -2.83 -5.56
C GLY A 48 3.49 -1.97 -5.99
N LEU A 49 3.02 -2.10 -7.23
CA LEU A 49 1.95 -1.25 -7.77
C LEU A 49 0.64 -2.01 -7.83
N VAL A 50 -0.41 -1.39 -7.31
CA VAL A 50 -1.77 -1.89 -7.42
C VAL A 50 -2.54 -0.89 -8.26
N THR A 51 -3.22 -1.36 -9.31
CA THR A 51 -3.98 -0.49 -10.21
C THR A 51 -5.45 -0.53 -9.84
N LEU A 52 -6.03 0.65 -9.62
CA LEU A 52 -7.45 0.82 -9.31
C LEU A 52 -8.15 1.33 -10.56
N ARG A 53 -9.27 0.70 -10.92
CA ARG A 53 -9.98 1.01 -12.15
C ARG A 53 -11.46 1.28 -11.88
N GLY A 54 -12.00 2.26 -12.60
CA GLY A 54 -13.45 2.45 -12.66
C GLY A 54 -13.98 1.67 -13.85
N LEU A 55 -14.71 0.61 -13.60
CA LEU A 55 -15.19 -0.30 -14.65
C LEU A 55 -16.55 0.05 -15.22
N THR A 56 -17.21 1.08 -14.67
CA THR A 56 -18.56 1.43 -15.11
C THR A 56 -18.57 2.84 -15.67
N ASN A 57 -19.72 3.27 -16.16
CA ASN A 57 -19.89 4.64 -16.67
C ASN A 57 -20.08 5.66 -15.58
N GLN A 58 -19.78 5.32 -14.34
CA GLN A 58 -19.82 6.27 -13.23
C GLN A 58 -18.82 7.39 -13.46
N CYS A 59 -19.15 8.55 -12.95
CA CYS A 59 -18.23 9.70 -13.06
C CYS A 59 -16.91 9.42 -12.37
N LYS A 60 -16.95 8.76 -11.24
CA LYS A 60 -15.76 8.37 -10.49
C LYS A 60 -16.04 7.14 -9.66
N ALA A 61 -14.95 6.46 -9.30
CA ALA A 61 -14.99 5.40 -8.32
C ALA A 61 -14.13 5.81 -7.13
N ARG A 62 -14.50 5.35 -5.94
CA ARG A 62 -13.75 5.65 -4.73
C ARG A 62 -13.29 4.38 -4.07
N PHE A 63 -12.05 4.39 -3.64
CA PHE A 63 -11.43 3.25 -2.98
C PHE A 63 -10.85 3.69 -1.66
N LYS A 64 -10.95 2.82 -0.67
CA LYS A 64 -10.22 2.98 0.59
C LYS A 64 -9.02 2.05 0.54
N VAL A 65 -7.84 2.60 0.75
CA VAL A 65 -6.59 1.84 0.74
C VAL A 65 -5.95 2.01 2.10
N SER A 66 -5.59 0.89 2.73
CA SER A 66 -4.91 0.93 4.02
C SER A 66 -3.72 0.00 4.02
N PHE A 67 -2.68 0.45 4.67
CA PHE A 67 -1.45 -0.32 4.83
C PHE A 67 -1.16 -0.51 6.32
N GLY A 68 -0.78 -1.72 6.69
CA GLY A 68 -0.30 -2.01 8.02
C GLY A 68 0.97 -2.82 7.95
N GLY A 69 1.91 -2.56 8.83
CA GLY A 69 3.15 -3.30 8.87
C GLY A 69 4.10 -2.76 9.92
N ASN A 70 5.24 -3.39 10.04
CA ASN A 70 6.29 -2.98 10.98
C ASN A 70 7.47 -2.48 10.18
N ILE A 71 8.03 -1.32 10.58
CA ILE A 71 9.16 -0.74 9.89
C ILE A 71 10.32 -0.51 10.86
N ALA A 72 11.53 -0.64 10.33
CA ALA A 72 12.75 -0.46 11.09
C ALA A 72 13.89 0.01 10.18
N ILE A 73 14.95 0.51 10.81
CA ILE A 73 16.17 0.82 10.08
C ILE A 73 16.92 -0.51 9.91
N PRO A 74 17.27 -0.92 8.68
CA PRO A 74 18.00 -2.18 8.50
C PRO A 74 19.42 -2.08 9.02
N THR A 75 20.05 -3.22 9.26
CA THR A 75 21.43 -3.29 9.69
C THR A 75 22.30 -2.56 8.68
N GLY A 76 23.16 -1.68 9.16
CA GLY A 76 24.02 -0.86 8.30
C GLY A 76 23.42 0.51 8.01
N GLY A 77 22.17 0.76 8.38
CA GLY A 77 21.57 2.07 8.21
C GLY A 77 21.92 3.03 9.32
N ALA A 78 21.62 4.31 9.10
CA ALA A 78 21.87 5.37 10.07
C ALA A 78 20.66 5.61 10.94
N VAL A 79 20.87 5.71 12.25
CA VAL A 79 19.79 6.02 13.20
C VAL A 79 19.24 7.41 12.90
N GLY A 80 17.91 7.50 12.84
CA GLY A 80 17.22 8.75 12.55
C GLY A 80 15.80 8.47 12.11
N PRO A 81 15.05 9.51 11.73
CA PRO A 81 13.66 9.33 11.32
C PRO A 81 13.57 8.56 10.01
N ILE A 82 12.60 7.65 9.95
CA ILE A 82 12.23 6.94 8.72
C ILE A 82 10.75 7.13 8.48
N SER A 83 10.33 7.03 7.23
CA SER A 83 8.93 7.24 6.88
C SER A 83 8.52 6.41 5.69
N VAL A 84 7.25 6.03 5.68
CA VAL A 84 6.61 5.37 4.54
C VAL A 84 5.28 6.06 4.30
N ALA A 85 4.80 6.03 3.08
CA ALA A 85 3.55 6.69 2.71
C ALA A 85 2.85 5.92 1.61
N LEU A 86 1.52 6.05 1.58
CA LEU A 86 0.77 5.64 0.40
C LEU A 86 1.09 6.62 -0.73
N ALA A 87 1.36 6.10 -1.91
CA ALA A 87 1.64 6.90 -3.09
C ALA A 87 0.59 6.62 -4.15
N VAL A 88 0.11 7.67 -4.80
CA VAL A 88 -0.88 7.58 -5.86
C VAL A 88 -0.25 8.15 -7.13
N GLY A 89 -0.16 7.33 -8.16
CA GLY A 89 0.50 7.74 -9.40
C GLY A 89 1.96 8.09 -9.19
N GLY A 90 2.61 7.49 -8.20
CA GLY A 90 4.01 7.74 -7.87
C GLY A 90 4.25 8.88 -6.89
N GLU A 91 3.21 9.65 -6.55
CA GLU A 91 3.33 10.76 -5.61
C GLU A 91 2.86 10.36 -4.23
N SER A 92 3.70 10.54 -3.22
CA SER A 92 3.34 10.18 -1.85
C SER A 92 2.32 11.17 -1.28
N LEU A 93 1.39 10.63 -0.50
CA LEU A 93 0.37 11.43 0.17
C LEU A 93 0.88 11.83 1.55
N THR A 94 1.01 13.13 1.78
CA THR A 94 1.45 13.63 3.08
C THR A 94 0.49 13.23 4.19
N SER A 95 -0.80 13.20 3.90
CA SER A 95 -1.81 12.86 4.91
C SER A 95 -1.86 11.36 5.22
N ALA A 96 -1.19 10.53 4.44
CA ALA A 96 -1.11 9.09 4.65
C ALA A 96 0.36 8.66 4.78
N THR A 97 1.09 9.39 5.60
CA THR A 97 2.51 9.15 5.85
C THR A 97 2.72 8.79 7.31
N ALA A 98 3.47 7.73 7.56
CA ALA A 98 3.87 7.32 8.90
C ALA A 98 5.33 7.64 9.10
N ILE A 99 5.65 8.31 10.19
CA ILE A 99 7.02 8.70 10.54
C ILE A 99 7.34 8.11 11.90
N VAL A 100 8.48 7.42 11.99
CA VAL A 100 8.99 6.93 13.27
C VAL A 100 10.47 7.25 13.36
N THR A 101 10.98 7.37 14.59
CA THR A 101 12.39 7.66 14.82
C THR A 101 12.96 6.58 15.74
N PRO A 102 13.39 5.45 15.16
CA PRO A 102 13.97 4.37 15.97
C PRO A 102 15.28 4.81 16.62
N ALA A 103 15.50 4.34 17.84
CA ALA A 103 16.73 4.66 18.57
C ALA A 103 17.90 3.77 18.16
N ALA A 104 17.62 2.67 17.46
CA ALA A 104 18.63 1.72 17.04
C ALA A 104 18.19 1.01 15.77
N VAL A 105 19.15 0.41 15.04
CA VAL A 105 18.80 -0.41 13.89
C VAL A 105 18.02 -1.67 14.34
N GLU A 106 17.23 -2.23 13.46
CA GLU A 106 16.39 -3.42 13.70
C GLU A 106 15.37 -3.24 14.82
N ASN A 107 15.06 -2.01 15.18
CA ASN A 107 14.05 -1.69 16.18
C ASN A 107 12.75 -1.39 15.46
N TYR A 108 11.79 -2.34 15.49
CA TYR A 108 10.58 -2.27 14.69
C TYR A 108 9.46 -1.52 15.37
N PHE A 109 8.75 -0.71 14.58
CA PHE A 109 7.58 0.02 15.02
C PHE A 109 6.42 -0.34 14.11
N ASN A 110 5.26 -0.60 14.70
CA ASN A 110 4.05 -0.86 13.93
C ASN A 110 3.49 0.47 13.41
N VAL A 111 3.20 0.51 12.12
CA VAL A 111 2.64 1.71 11.49
C VAL A 111 1.39 1.33 10.71
N PHE A 112 0.49 2.28 10.59
CA PHE A 112 -0.74 2.12 9.82
C PHE A 112 -1.03 3.44 9.12
N VAL A 113 -1.34 3.36 7.84
CA VAL A 113 -1.76 4.52 7.06
C VAL A 113 -2.94 4.13 6.19
N ALA A 114 -3.83 5.07 5.94
CA ALA A 114 -5.01 4.83 5.13
C ALA A 114 -5.41 6.11 4.41
N ALA A 115 -6.05 5.96 3.25
CA ALA A 115 -6.54 7.10 2.50
C ALA A 115 -7.70 6.66 1.60
N PHE A 116 -8.57 7.61 1.28
CA PHE A 116 -9.54 7.43 0.23
C PHE A 116 -8.95 7.95 -1.07
N ILE A 117 -9.15 7.20 -2.15
CA ILE A 117 -8.59 7.54 -3.45
C ILE A 117 -9.71 7.55 -4.48
N GLU A 118 -9.81 8.64 -5.24
CA GLU A 118 -10.78 8.77 -6.32
C GLU A 118 -10.13 8.39 -7.63
N VAL A 119 -10.83 7.55 -8.40
CA VAL A 119 -10.41 7.17 -9.75
C VAL A 119 -11.33 7.89 -10.72
N PRO A 120 -10.78 8.73 -11.61
CA PRO A 120 -11.60 9.45 -12.58
C PRO A 120 -12.30 8.50 -13.54
N ARG A 121 -13.38 8.96 -14.13
CA ARG A 121 -14.15 8.20 -15.09
C ARG A 121 -13.27 7.77 -16.25
N GLY A 122 -13.35 6.49 -16.61
CA GLY A 122 -12.63 5.94 -17.74
C GLY A 122 -11.13 5.85 -17.55
N CYS A 123 -10.65 6.08 -16.35
CA CYS A 123 -9.22 6.11 -16.06
C CYS A 123 -8.86 5.19 -14.92
N CYS A 124 -7.61 4.97 -14.76
CA CYS A 124 -7.06 4.16 -13.68
C CYS A 124 -5.96 4.91 -12.98
N VAL A 125 -5.75 4.57 -11.71
CA VAL A 125 -4.63 5.11 -10.95
C VAL A 125 -3.89 3.96 -10.28
N THR A 126 -2.60 4.16 -10.03
CA THR A 126 -1.80 3.19 -9.30
C THR A 126 -1.60 3.64 -7.87
N VAL A 127 -1.58 2.67 -6.95
CA VAL A 127 -1.26 2.91 -5.54
C VAL A 127 -0.12 2.01 -5.13
N ALA A 128 0.69 2.48 -4.20
CA ALA A 128 1.80 1.71 -3.66
C ALA A 128 2.11 2.20 -2.27
N LEU A 129 2.84 1.38 -1.50
CA LEU A 129 3.47 1.86 -0.28
C LEU A 129 4.90 2.21 -0.62
N LYS A 130 5.25 3.46 -0.46
CA LYS A 130 6.53 4.01 -0.87
C LYS A 130 7.38 4.33 0.34
N ASN A 131 8.67 4.02 0.27
CA ASN A 131 9.65 4.46 1.25
C ASN A 131 10.01 5.91 0.95
N THR A 132 9.53 6.82 1.79
CA THR A 132 9.78 8.25 1.63
C THR A 132 10.99 8.75 2.43
N SER A 133 11.73 7.81 3.02
CA SER A 133 12.96 8.13 3.75
C SER A 133 14.12 8.38 2.80
N THR A 134 15.22 8.86 3.34
CA THR A 134 16.45 9.08 2.58
C THR A 134 17.35 7.85 2.58
N GLN A 135 16.94 6.77 3.24
CA GLN A 135 17.70 5.52 3.30
C GLN A 135 16.75 4.35 3.19
N ALA A 136 17.30 3.16 3.06
CA ALA A 136 16.47 1.95 3.00
C ALA A 136 15.73 1.74 4.31
N VAL A 137 14.56 1.12 4.21
CA VAL A 137 13.71 0.79 5.37
C VAL A 137 13.41 -0.70 5.31
N SER A 138 13.53 -1.38 6.44
CA SER A 138 13.15 -2.77 6.56
C SER A 138 11.68 -2.84 6.92
N ILE A 139 10.89 -3.58 6.15
CA ILE A 139 9.44 -3.68 6.35
C ILE A 139 9.08 -5.15 6.56
N ALA A 140 8.37 -5.42 7.65
CA ALA A 140 8.00 -6.77 8.04
C ALA A 140 6.50 -6.84 8.32
N ASN A 141 5.92 -8.01 8.12
CA ASN A 141 4.52 -8.31 8.46
C ASN A 141 3.57 -7.31 7.81
N SER A 142 3.74 -7.08 6.52
CA SER A 142 3.02 -6.01 5.83
C SER A 142 1.81 -6.52 5.08
N ASN A 143 0.76 -5.70 5.03
CA ASN A 143 -0.39 -5.96 4.17
C ASN A 143 -0.95 -4.65 3.63
N LEU A 144 -1.54 -4.74 2.46
CA LEU A 144 -2.24 -3.62 1.83
C LEU A 144 -3.65 -4.07 1.51
N ILE A 145 -4.62 -3.40 2.10
CA ILE A 145 -6.04 -3.70 1.90
C ILE A 145 -6.61 -2.63 0.99
N VAL A 146 -7.32 -3.07 -0.04
CA VAL A 146 -7.98 -2.19 -1.00
C VAL A 146 -9.45 -2.53 -1.03
N GLU A 147 -10.28 -1.53 -0.87
CA GLU A 147 -11.71 -1.70 -0.82
C GLU A 147 -12.38 -0.62 -1.65
N ARG A 148 -13.23 -1.00 -2.60
CA ARG A 148 -14.04 -0.04 -3.33
C ARG A 148 -15.24 0.35 -2.47
N VAL A 149 -15.41 1.65 -2.22
CA VAL A 149 -16.45 2.14 -1.32
C VAL A 149 -17.56 2.92 -2.02
N ALA A 150 -17.36 3.28 -3.26
CA ALA A 150 -18.42 3.98 -4.01
C ALA A 150 -18.26 3.84 -5.52
#